data_55b78e7f07a9f012ccd7e170374e8f49
#
_entry.id   55b78e7f07a9f012ccd7e170374e8f49
#
_cell.length_a   1.000
_cell.length_b   1.000
_cell.length_c   1.000
_cell.angle_alpha   90.00
_cell.angle_beta   90.00
_cell.angle_gamma   90.00
#
_symmetry.space_group_name_H-M   'P 1'
#
loop_
_entity.id
_entity.type
_entity.pdbx_description
1 polymer ?
#
loop_
_entity_poly.entity_id
_entity_poly.type
_entity_poly.pdbx_seq_one_letter_code
_entity_poly.pdbx_strand_id
1 'polypeptide(L)'
;MARIFEKIRNLLVDKLGVDSASVEPSASFTDDLNMDPDDLAEFFTAIEDSFSKPGSKFEIPEKDADNLVTLQDLVDYLLEAGVED
;
A
#
# COMPACT_ATOMS: atom_id res chain seq x y z
N MET A 1 -11.27 -1.57 -13.07
CA MET A 1 -10.82 -2.83 -12.49
C MET A 1 -9.76 -2.56 -11.45
N ALA A 2 -9.76 -3.27 -10.37
CA ALA A 2 -8.94 -2.94 -9.19
C ALA A 2 -7.53 -3.52 -9.23
N ARG A 3 -6.75 -3.18 -10.26
CA ARG A 3 -5.36 -3.66 -10.39
C ARG A 3 -4.46 -3.15 -9.29
N ILE A 4 -4.64 -1.89 -8.91
CA ILE A 4 -3.86 -1.30 -7.81
C ILE A 4 -4.12 -2.08 -6.53
N PHE A 5 -5.38 -2.32 -6.22
CA PHE A 5 -5.77 -3.06 -5.02
C PHE A 5 -5.19 -4.49 -5.03
N GLU A 6 -5.29 -5.18 -6.16
CA GLU A 6 -4.73 -6.53 -6.28
C GLU A 6 -3.23 -6.56 -6.04
N LYS A 7 -2.53 -5.57 -6.59
CA LYS A 7 -1.08 -5.49 -6.41
C LYS A 7 -0.71 -5.22 -4.95
N ILE A 8 -1.48 -4.36 -4.29
CA ILE A 8 -1.30 -4.09 -2.87
C ILE A 8 -1.53 -5.36 -2.06
N ARG A 9 -2.62 -6.08 -2.35
CA ARG A 9 -2.93 -7.34 -1.67
C ARG A 9 -1.80 -8.35 -1.83
N ASN A 10 -1.31 -8.51 -3.06
CA ASN A 10 -0.23 -9.44 -3.32
C ASN A 10 1.04 -9.09 -2.55
N LEU A 11 1.36 -7.80 -2.43
CA LEU A 11 2.51 -7.36 -1.66
C LEU A 11 2.33 -7.66 -0.17
N LEU A 12 1.15 -7.43 0.37
CA LEU A 12 0.86 -7.73 1.77
C LEU A 12 0.99 -9.21 2.07
N VAL A 13 0.46 -10.04 1.19
CA VAL A 13 0.51 -11.49 1.36
C VAL A 13 1.94 -12.01 1.21
N ASP A 14 2.64 -11.58 0.15
CA ASP A 14 3.96 -12.11 -0.19
C ASP A 14 5.07 -11.59 0.71
N LYS A 15 5.02 -10.30 1.07
CA LYS A 15 6.11 -9.66 1.83
C LYS A 15 5.90 -9.75 3.33
N LEU A 16 4.66 -9.63 3.78
CA LEU A 16 4.34 -9.52 5.19
C LEU A 16 3.55 -10.69 5.73
N GLY A 17 3.18 -11.64 4.89
CA GLY A 17 2.44 -12.82 5.32
C GLY A 17 1.03 -12.54 5.80
N VAL A 18 0.43 -11.46 5.36
CA VAL A 18 -0.93 -11.10 5.72
C VAL A 18 -1.91 -12.06 5.06
N ASP A 19 -2.95 -12.47 5.79
CA ASP A 19 -4.00 -13.33 5.25
C ASP A 19 -4.78 -12.57 4.18
N SER A 20 -4.87 -13.13 2.97
CA SER A 20 -5.56 -12.48 1.86
C SER A 20 -7.03 -12.22 2.17
N ALA A 21 -7.65 -13.04 3.01
CA ALA A 21 -9.05 -12.85 3.41
C ALA A 21 -9.24 -11.60 4.27
N SER A 22 -8.18 -11.10 4.89
CA SER A 22 -8.22 -9.88 5.72
C SER A 22 -7.98 -8.62 4.90
N VAL A 23 -7.57 -8.75 3.64
CA VAL A 23 -7.22 -7.60 2.80
C VAL A 23 -8.47 -7.09 2.12
N GLU A 24 -9.05 -6.04 2.69
CA GLU A 24 -10.25 -5.38 2.19
C GLU A 24 -10.01 -3.88 2.08
N PRO A 25 -10.74 -3.15 1.19
CA PRO A 25 -10.55 -1.71 1.06
C PRO A 25 -10.72 -0.94 2.35
N SER A 26 -11.64 -1.36 3.21
CA SER A 26 -11.90 -0.69 4.49
C SER A 26 -10.97 -1.15 5.61
N ALA A 27 -10.11 -2.13 5.36
CA ALA A 27 -9.20 -2.65 6.38
C ALA A 27 -8.15 -1.60 6.76
N SER A 28 -7.95 -1.43 8.05
CA SER A 28 -6.93 -0.55 8.60
C SER A 28 -5.60 -1.31 8.71
N PHE A 29 -4.51 -0.67 8.36
CA PHE A 29 -3.19 -1.32 8.43
C PHE A 29 -2.84 -1.74 9.86
N THR A 30 -3.12 -0.90 10.84
CA THR A 30 -2.72 -1.19 12.21
C THR A 30 -3.79 -1.96 12.99
N ASP A 31 -5.06 -1.60 12.82
CA ASP A 31 -6.15 -2.19 13.61
C ASP A 31 -6.61 -3.54 13.06
N ASP A 32 -6.70 -3.66 11.74
CA ASP A 32 -7.23 -4.88 11.11
C ASP A 32 -6.13 -5.84 10.68
N LEU A 33 -5.01 -5.31 10.19
CA LEU A 33 -3.91 -6.13 9.70
C LEU A 33 -2.78 -6.29 10.72
N ASN A 34 -2.89 -5.63 11.86
CA ASN A 34 -1.92 -5.74 12.97
C ASN A 34 -0.49 -5.40 12.55
N MET A 35 -0.35 -4.47 11.62
CA MET A 35 0.98 -4.05 11.17
C MET A 35 1.58 -3.06 12.15
N ASP A 36 2.82 -3.30 12.56
CA ASP A 36 3.55 -2.35 13.40
C ASP A 36 4.26 -1.30 12.52
N PRO A 37 4.86 -0.26 13.10
CA PRO A 37 5.53 0.79 12.31
C PRO A 37 6.64 0.25 11.40
N ASP A 38 7.36 -0.78 11.80
CA ASP A 38 8.41 -1.36 10.97
C ASP A 38 7.81 -2.08 9.77
N ASP A 39 6.72 -2.81 9.96
CA ASP A 39 6.01 -3.49 8.88
C ASP A 39 5.45 -2.47 7.88
N LEU A 40 4.90 -1.37 8.37
CA LEU A 40 4.37 -0.31 7.51
C LEU A 40 5.47 0.32 6.67
N ALA A 41 6.62 0.62 7.27
CA ALA A 41 7.75 1.20 6.55
C ALA A 41 8.21 0.27 5.43
N GLU A 42 8.34 -1.01 5.73
CA GLU A 42 8.73 -2.01 4.75
C GLU A 42 7.70 -2.14 3.63
N PHE A 43 6.43 -2.13 3.98
CA PHE A 43 5.35 -2.22 3.02
C PHE A 43 5.34 -1.01 2.07
N PHE A 44 5.45 0.21 2.61
CA PHE A 44 5.46 1.40 1.79
C PHE A 44 6.70 1.46 0.88
N THR A 45 7.84 0.98 1.34
CA THR A 45 9.02 0.85 0.49
C THR A 45 8.75 -0.10 -0.68
N ALA A 46 8.10 -1.22 -0.41
CA ALA A 46 7.73 -2.17 -1.46
C ALA A 46 6.74 -1.55 -2.46
N ILE A 47 5.80 -0.75 -1.97
CA ILE A 47 4.85 -0.02 -2.83
C ILE A 47 5.60 0.96 -3.73
N GLU A 48 6.51 1.74 -3.16
CA GLU A 48 7.31 2.69 -3.93
C GLU A 48 8.05 1.98 -5.06
N ASP A 49 8.71 0.88 -4.74
CA ASP A 49 9.45 0.10 -5.74
C ASP A 49 8.54 -0.48 -6.81
N SER A 50 7.39 -0.99 -6.40
CA SER A 50 6.46 -1.67 -7.32
C SER A 50 5.79 -0.70 -8.30
N PHE A 51 5.57 0.53 -7.89
CA PHE A 51 4.88 1.52 -8.73
C PHE A 51 5.83 2.54 -9.37
N SER A 52 7.14 2.45 -9.10
CA SER A 52 8.12 3.30 -9.78
C SER A 52 8.29 2.84 -11.23
N LYS A 53 8.55 3.80 -12.11
CA LYS A 53 8.79 3.55 -13.53
C LYS A 53 10.21 3.95 -13.88
N PRO A 54 10.80 3.37 -14.94
CA PRO A 54 12.11 3.82 -15.41
C PRO A 54 12.12 5.33 -15.66
N GLY A 55 13.04 6.02 -15.02
CA GLY A 55 13.15 7.47 -15.15
C GLY A 55 12.17 8.28 -14.31
N SER A 56 11.28 7.62 -13.56
CA SER A 56 10.29 8.31 -12.74
C SER A 56 10.08 7.54 -11.44
N LYS A 57 10.84 7.89 -10.42
CA LYS A 57 10.77 7.24 -9.13
C LYS A 57 9.53 7.70 -8.36
N PHE A 58 8.74 6.76 -7.90
CA PHE A 58 7.58 7.05 -7.07
C PHE A 58 8.00 7.01 -5.60
N GLU A 59 7.66 8.04 -4.85
CA GLU A 59 7.98 8.12 -3.43
C GLU A 59 6.74 8.52 -2.64
N ILE A 60 6.62 7.97 -1.43
CA ILE A 60 5.58 8.34 -0.47
C ILE A 60 6.27 9.05 0.69
N PRO A 61 6.13 10.39 0.80
CA PRO A 61 6.72 11.11 1.94
C PRO A 61 6.13 10.60 3.25
N GLU A 62 6.93 10.66 4.30
CA GLU A 62 6.52 10.17 5.61
C GLU A 62 5.23 10.83 6.11
N LYS A 63 5.08 12.13 5.89
CA LYS A 63 3.87 12.85 6.34
C LYS A 63 2.63 12.38 5.57
N ASP A 64 2.77 11.97 4.32
CA ASP A 64 1.66 11.40 3.56
C ASP A 64 1.35 9.99 4.05
N ALA A 65 2.39 9.20 4.30
CA ALA A 65 2.23 7.84 4.82
C ALA A 65 1.49 7.83 6.16
N ASP A 66 1.75 8.82 7.02
CA ASP A 66 1.08 8.94 8.31
C ASP A 66 -0.43 9.14 8.18
N ASN A 67 -0.89 9.65 7.05
CA ASN A 67 -2.30 9.88 6.79
C ASN A 67 -2.99 8.70 6.12
N LEU A 68 -2.25 7.69 5.71
CA LEU A 68 -2.79 6.50 5.05
C LEU A 68 -3.15 5.46 6.11
N VAL A 69 -4.42 5.40 6.46
CA VAL A 69 -4.92 4.53 7.53
C VAL A 69 -5.46 3.21 7.00
N THR A 70 -6.19 3.26 5.87
CA THR A 70 -6.81 2.08 5.27
C THR A 70 -6.23 1.79 3.90
N LEU A 71 -6.53 0.60 3.38
CA LEU A 71 -6.15 0.23 2.02
C LEU A 71 -6.78 1.17 1.00
N GLN A 72 -8.02 1.58 1.23
CA GLN A 72 -8.69 2.52 0.34
C GLN A 72 -7.96 3.86 0.30
N ASP A 73 -7.49 4.34 1.45
CA ASP A 73 -6.69 5.57 1.51
C ASP A 73 -5.45 5.45 0.61
N LEU A 74 -4.78 4.31 0.65
CA LEU A 74 -3.59 4.09 -0.17
C LEU A 74 -3.95 4.03 -1.65
N VAL A 75 -5.02 3.33 -2.01
CA VAL A 75 -5.47 3.26 -3.40
C VAL A 75 -5.77 4.67 -3.93
N ASP A 76 -6.52 5.46 -3.17
CA ASP A 76 -6.85 6.82 -3.55
C ASP A 76 -5.59 7.68 -3.71
N TYR A 77 -4.62 7.53 -2.81
CA TYR A 77 -3.36 8.25 -2.88
C TYR A 77 -2.60 7.90 -4.17
N LEU A 78 -2.55 6.62 -4.51
CA LEU A 78 -1.85 6.16 -5.71
C LEU A 78 -2.53 6.70 -6.97
N LEU A 79 -3.86 6.69 -7.01
CA LEU A 79 -4.61 7.24 -8.14
C LEU A 79 -4.35 8.74 -8.31
N GLU A 80 -4.33 9.49 -7.21
CA GLU A 80 -4.04 10.92 -7.24
C GLU A 80 -2.60 11.20 -7.67
N ALA A 81 -1.69 10.29 -7.38
CA ALA A 81 -0.30 10.42 -7.78
C ALA A 81 -0.06 10.07 -9.25
N GLY A 82 -1.11 9.67 -9.97
CA GLY A 82 -1.02 9.37 -11.38
C GLY A 82 -0.80 7.89 -11.72
N VAL A 83 -0.90 7.02 -10.74
CA VAL A 83 -0.82 5.58 -10.98
C VAL A 83 -2.11 5.13 -11.66
N GLU A 84 -1.98 4.40 -12.76
CA GLU A 84 -3.14 3.90 -13.49
C GLU A 84 -3.65 2.60 -12.86
N ASP A 85 -4.98 2.52 -12.75
CA ASP A 85 -5.63 1.32 -12.22
C ASP A 85 -5.88 0.30 -13.36
#